data_1fae5d2118f6d28a8c8082674d2c7b7e
#
_entry.id   1fae5d2118f6d28a8c8082674d2c7b7e
#
_cell.length_a   1.000
_cell.length_b   1.000
_cell.length_c   1.000
_cell.angle_alpha   90.00
_cell.angle_beta   90.00
_cell.angle_gamma   90.00
#
_symmetry.space_group_name_H-M   'P 1'
#
loop_
_entity.id
_entity.type
_entity.pdbx_description
1 polymer ?
#
loop_
_entity_poly.entity_id
_entity_poly.type
_entity_poly.pdbx_seq_one_letter_code
_entity_poly.pdbx_strand_id
1 'polypeptide(L)'
;RQNFEGVRNANTILSFIGNVPMDETLKNEYIGRAYFHRAYRYYSLVFQFGHVPLLTKLPEVPKQNYRSTHRDAILKKMVADMEFAVQWVPEQKDMDYVGMVNKGACRMLLSKLYMSIGEFGKAKEQLDILIDKSGYSLMKESFGTFFEGGESVSWPITCLLYTSPSPRDA
;
A
#
# COMPACT_ATOMS: atom_id res chain seq x y z
N ARG A 1 -0.37 4.60 17.84
CA ARG A 1 1.09 4.82 17.86
C ARG A 1 1.77 4.19 16.63
N GLN A 2 1.61 2.90 16.37
CA GLN A 2 2.26 2.17 15.27
C GLN A 2 2.01 2.76 13.87
N ASN A 3 0.80 3.24 13.58
CA ASN A 3 0.50 3.82 12.27
C ASN A 3 1.31 5.10 11.99
N PHE A 4 1.42 6.00 12.96
CA PHE A 4 2.25 7.22 12.78
C PHE A 4 3.75 6.92 12.74
N GLU A 5 4.20 5.86 13.37
CA GLU A 5 5.57 5.38 13.25
C GLU A 5 5.85 4.91 11.81
N GLY A 6 4.93 4.13 11.21
CA GLY A 6 5.02 3.76 9.80
C GLY A 6 4.98 4.95 8.84
N VAL A 7 4.14 5.97 9.12
CA VAL A 7 4.14 7.23 8.36
C VAL A 7 5.48 7.95 8.45
N ARG A 8 6.06 8.03 9.65
CA ARG A 8 7.37 8.65 9.86
C ARG A 8 8.45 7.93 9.06
N ASN A 9 8.49 6.60 9.11
CA ASN A 9 9.48 5.80 8.39
C ASN A 9 9.36 6.00 6.86
N ALA A 10 8.13 6.01 6.32
CA ALA A 10 7.90 6.32 4.91
C ALA A 10 8.39 7.73 4.55
N ASN A 11 8.08 8.73 5.38
CA ASN A 11 8.53 10.10 5.16
C ASN A 11 10.06 10.24 5.29
N THR A 12 10.72 9.43 6.12
CA THR A 12 12.20 9.37 6.18
C THR A 12 12.78 8.96 4.84
N ILE A 13 12.28 7.88 4.25
CA ILE A 13 12.72 7.44 2.91
C ILE A 13 12.53 8.57 1.90
N LEU A 14 11.33 9.15 1.84
CA LEU A 14 10.98 10.20 0.88
C LEU A 14 11.84 11.47 1.04
N SER A 15 12.30 11.77 2.26
CA SER A 15 13.13 12.95 2.52
C SER A 15 14.59 12.75 2.12
N PHE A 16 15.12 11.56 2.20
CA PHE A 16 16.55 11.29 1.99
C PHE A 16 16.90 10.60 0.68
N ILE A 17 15.92 9.95 0.03
CA ILE A 17 16.17 9.17 -1.20
C ILE A 17 16.75 10.02 -2.35
N GLY A 18 16.45 11.31 -2.40
CA GLY A 18 17.02 12.23 -3.39
C GLY A 18 18.53 12.34 -3.33
N ASN A 19 19.13 12.12 -2.17
CA ASN A 19 20.57 12.24 -1.94
C ASN A 19 21.33 10.92 -2.22
N VAL A 20 20.61 9.84 -2.50
CA VAL A 20 21.23 8.52 -2.74
C VAL A 20 21.58 8.40 -4.22
N PRO A 21 22.85 8.11 -4.56
CA PRO A 21 23.28 7.89 -5.94
C PRO A 21 22.77 6.52 -6.40
N MET A 22 21.68 6.49 -7.16
CA MET A 22 21.09 5.31 -7.75
C MET A 22 20.37 5.66 -9.06
N ASP A 23 20.05 4.64 -9.85
CA ASP A 23 19.26 4.81 -11.06
C ASP A 23 17.89 5.42 -10.76
N GLU A 24 17.42 6.30 -11.64
CA GLU A 24 16.13 7.01 -11.44
C GLU A 24 14.94 6.05 -11.43
N THR A 25 14.98 4.97 -12.21
CA THR A 25 13.90 3.96 -12.21
C THR A 25 13.82 3.28 -10.84
N LEU A 26 14.96 2.83 -10.33
CA LEU A 26 15.07 2.21 -9.01
C LEU A 26 14.68 3.19 -7.89
N LYS A 27 15.09 4.44 -8.00
CA LYS A 27 14.71 5.51 -7.07
C LYS A 27 13.19 5.68 -7.00
N ASN A 28 12.53 5.77 -8.16
CA ASN A 28 11.08 5.92 -8.26
C ASN A 28 10.33 4.69 -7.75
N GLU A 29 10.90 3.50 -7.91
CA GLU A 29 10.37 2.27 -7.33
C GLU A 29 10.36 2.33 -5.79
N TYR A 30 11.46 2.73 -5.15
CA TYR A 30 11.53 2.91 -3.69
C TYR A 30 10.61 4.02 -3.20
N ILE A 31 10.50 5.13 -3.93
CA ILE A 31 9.52 6.20 -3.64
C ILE A 31 8.10 5.64 -3.69
N GLY A 32 7.77 4.87 -4.73
CA GLY A 32 6.45 4.24 -4.86
C GLY A 32 6.11 3.31 -3.70
N ARG A 33 7.06 2.49 -3.26
CA ARG A 33 6.88 1.64 -2.07
C ARG A 33 6.72 2.45 -0.79
N ALA A 34 7.47 3.53 -0.62
CA ALA A 34 7.31 4.43 0.53
C ALA A 34 5.93 5.10 0.52
N TYR A 35 5.44 5.52 -0.65
CA TYR A 35 4.09 6.04 -0.82
C TYR A 35 3.01 5.00 -0.48
N PHE A 36 3.19 3.75 -0.91
CA PHE A 36 2.28 2.66 -0.52
C PHE A 36 2.19 2.52 1.00
N HIS A 37 3.32 2.43 1.71
CA HIS A 37 3.32 2.29 3.15
C HIS A 37 2.67 3.48 3.85
N ARG A 38 2.92 4.70 3.38
CA ARG A 38 2.26 5.90 3.90
C ARG A 38 0.75 5.87 3.68
N ALA A 39 0.32 5.58 2.47
CA ALA A 39 -1.10 5.52 2.11
C ALA A 39 -1.84 4.43 2.88
N TYR A 40 -1.25 3.25 3.04
CA TYR A 40 -1.82 2.16 3.82
C TYR A 40 -2.05 2.54 5.29
N ARG A 41 -1.08 3.22 5.91
CA ARG A 41 -1.22 3.69 7.29
C ARG A 41 -2.27 4.77 7.43
N TYR A 42 -2.35 5.72 6.49
CA TYR A 42 -3.39 6.73 6.50
C TYR A 42 -4.77 6.16 6.19
N TYR A 43 -4.87 5.17 5.31
CA TYR A 43 -6.13 4.44 5.10
C TYR A 43 -6.66 3.91 6.44
N SER A 44 -5.84 3.18 7.18
CA SER A 44 -6.23 2.66 8.51
C SER A 44 -6.60 3.77 9.50
N LEU A 45 -5.81 4.85 9.57
CA LEU A 45 -6.05 5.96 10.50
C LEU A 45 -7.36 6.68 10.20
N VAL A 46 -7.63 6.96 8.92
CA VAL A 46 -8.83 7.69 8.50
C VAL A 46 -10.09 6.88 8.75
N PHE A 47 -10.05 5.57 8.51
CA PHE A 47 -11.21 4.71 8.75
C PHE A 47 -11.49 4.46 10.22
N GLN A 48 -10.47 4.53 11.08
CA GLN A 48 -10.63 4.37 12.52
C GLN A 48 -11.00 5.67 13.25
N PHE A 49 -10.41 6.79 12.82
CA PHE A 49 -10.46 8.04 13.59
C PHE A 49 -11.06 9.23 12.81
N GLY A 50 -11.31 9.10 11.53
CA GLY A 50 -11.82 10.18 10.67
C GLY A 50 -10.74 11.24 10.39
N HIS A 51 -10.83 12.38 11.08
CA HIS A 51 -9.87 13.48 10.91
C HIS A 51 -8.62 13.25 11.75
N VAL A 52 -7.46 13.21 11.10
CA VAL A 52 -6.17 13.00 11.76
C VAL A 52 -5.11 13.98 11.22
N PRO A 53 -4.01 14.23 11.94
CA PRO A 53 -2.93 15.05 11.42
C PRO A 53 -2.31 14.45 10.15
N LEU A 54 -2.17 15.24 9.09
CA LEU A 54 -1.52 14.84 7.85
C LEU A 54 -0.05 15.25 7.86
N LEU A 55 0.83 14.25 7.94
CA LEU A 55 2.28 14.41 7.94
C LEU A 55 2.85 13.86 6.63
N THR A 56 3.28 14.76 5.74
CA THR A 56 3.83 14.39 4.42
C THR A 56 5.34 14.53 4.35
N LYS A 57 5.97 15.14 5.38
CA LYS A 57 7.41 15.35 5.51
C LYS A 57 7.86 15.03 6.92
N LEU A 58 9.15 14.84 7.11
CA LEU A 58 9.74 14.79 8.44
C LEU A 58 9.65 16.17 9.09
N PRO A 59 9.22 16.26 10.35
CA PRO A 59 9.31 17.53 11.08
C PRO A 59 10.79 17.86 11.38
N GLU A 60 11.22 19.04 11.03
CA GLU A 60 12.59 19.54 11.33
C GLU A 60 12.80 19.76 12.82
N VAL A 61 11.74 20.10 13.53
CA VAL A 61 11.76 20.36 14.98
C VAL A 61 10.62 19.56 15.63
N PRO A 62 10.83 19.01 16.85
CA PRO A 62 9.74 18.36 17.58
C PRO A 62 8.55 19.30 17.76
N LYS A 63 7.40 18.90 17.22
CA LYS A 63 6.16 19.68 17.24
C LYS A 63 5.12 18.96 18.07
N GLN A 64 4.49 19.66 19.00
CA GLN A 64 3.42 19.10 19.84
C GLN A 64 2.02 19.49 19.37
N ASN A 65 1.88 20.58 18.62
CA ASN A 65 0.59 21.14 18.20
C ASN A 65 0.27 20.73 16.76
N TYR A 66 -0.13 19.48 16.57
CA TYR A 66 -0.64 19.00 15.28
C TYR A 66 -2.15 19.29 15.17
N ARG A 67 -2.55 19.93 14.07
CA ARG A 67 -3.97 20.10 13.75
C ARG A 67 -4.45 18.91 12.91
N SER A 68 -5.66 18.46 13.15
CA SER A 68 -6.31 17.45 12.31
C SER A 68 -6.61 18.02 10.92
N THR A 69 -6.41 17.20 9.91
CA THR A 69 -6.75 17.47 8.52
C THR A 69 -8.06 16.75 8.20
N HIS A 70 -8.89 17.35 7.36
CA HIS A 70 -10.15 16.74 6.94
C HIS A 70 -9.89 15.42 6.20
N ARG A 71 -10.71 14.41 6.50
CA ARG A 71 -10.63 13.06 5.95
C ARG A 71 -10.45 13.06 4.43
N ASP A 72 -11.28 13.82 3.70
CA ASP A 72 -11.29 13.81 2.24
C ASP A 72 -10.00 14.39 1.64
N ALA A 73 -9.40 15.38 2.30
CA ALA A 73 -8.11 15.92 1.89
C ALA A 73 -6.98 14.89 2.07
N ILE A 74 -7.02 14.11 3.15
CA ILE A 74 -6.08 13.01 3.37
C ILE A 74 -6.24 11.95 2.29
N LEU A 75 -7.46 11.48 2.03
CA LEU A 75 -7.74 10.45 1.03
C LEU A 75 -7.30 10.89 -0.37
N LYS A 76 -7.61 12.13 -0.78
CA LYS A 76 -7.15 12.68 -2.06
C LYS A 76 -5.62 12.70 -2.18
N LYS A 77 -4.92 13.06 -1.10
CA LYS A 77 -3.45 13.01 -1.08
C LYS A 77 -2.92 11.57 -1.21
N MET A 78 -3.56 10.62 -0.54
CA MET A 78 -3.18 9.21 -0.61
C MET A 78 -3.47 8.61 -1.99
N VAL A 79 -4.53 9.05 -2.67
CA VAL A 79 -4.78 8.68 -4.07
C VAL A 79 -3.62 9.12 -4.96
N ALA A 80 -3.18 10.38 -4.88
CA ALA A 80 -2.05 10.87 -5.67
C ALA A 80 -0.74 10.09 -5.38
N ASP A 81 -0.48 9.75 -4.11
CA ASP A 81 0.66 8.92 -3.73
C ASP A 81 0.56 7.53 -4.37
N MET A 82 -0.63 6.94 -4.41
CA MET A 82 -0.84 5.60 -4.97
C MET A 82 -0.87 5.57 -6.49
N GLU A 83 -1.32 6.63 -7.16
CA GLU A 83 -1.21 6.78 -8.62
C GLU A 83 0.27 6.74 -9.05
N PHE A 84 1.14 7.45 -8.32
CA PHE A 84 2.58 7.37 -8.54
C PHE A 84 3.11 5.94 -8.27
N ALA A 85 2.71 5.32 -7.17
CA ALA A 85 3.17 3.97 -6.82
C ALA A 85 2.79 2.93 -7.89
N VAL A 86 1.57 2.99 -8.42
CA VAL A 86 1.12 2.09 -9.51
C VAL A 86 1.94 2.28 -10.78
N GLN A 87 2.42 3.48 -11.06
CA GLN A 87 3.26 3.74 -12.22
C GLN A 87 4.64 3.07 -12.10
N TRP A 88 5.29 3.17 -10.94
CA TRP A 88 6.71 2.86 -10.79
C TRP A 88 7.02 1.53 -10.09
N VAL A 89 6.15 1.06 -9.20
CA VAL A 89 6.38 -0.22 -8.52
C VAL A 89 6.25 -1.38 -9.52
N PRO A 90 7.20 -2.34 -9.56
CA PRO A 90 7.19 -3.44 -10.51
C PRO A 90 6.05 -4.43 -10.27
N GLU A 91 5.72 -5.20 -11.31
CA GLU A 91 4.84 -6.35 -11.19
C GLU A 91 5.54 -7.46 -10.38
N GLN A 92 4.75 -8.37 -9.79
CA GLN A 92 5.29 -9.45 -8.97
C GLN A 92 6.32 -10.33 -9.70
N LYS A 93 6.08 -10.62 -10.97
CA LYS A 93 6.96 -11.46 -11.82
C LYS A 93 8.33 -10.83 -12.08
N ASP A 94 8.43 -9.52 -11.96
CA ASP A 94 9.63 -8.73 -12.25
C ASP A 94 10.41 -8.40 -10.95
N MET A 95 10.09 -9.06 -9.84
CA MET A 95 10.69 -8.81 -8.53
C MET A 95 11.59 -9.96 -8.09
N ASP A 96 12.77 -9.63 -7.56
CA ASP A 96 13.74 -10.61 -7.06
C ASP A 96 13.30 -11.27 -5.74
N TYR A 97 12.49 -10.60 -4.95
CA TYR A 97 12.10 -11.04 -3.61
C TYR A 97 10.59 -11.14 -3.45
N VAL A 98 10.14 -12.29 -2.94
CA VAL A 98 8.74 -12.52 -2.53
C VAL A 98 8.46 -11.74 -1.24
N GLY A 99 7.25 -11.15 -1.16
CA GLY A 99 6.81 -10.43 0.05
C GLY A 99 7.06 -8.92 0.06
N MET A 100 7.75 -8.38 -0.94
CA MET A 100 7.81 -6.94 -1.13
C MET A 100 6.51 -6.39 -1.74
N VAL A 101 6.27 -5.09 -1.52
CA VAL A 101 5.13 -4.41 -2.15
C VAL A 101 5.31 -4.44 -3.67
N ASN A 102 4.31 -4.96 -4.36
CA ASN A 102 4.23 -5.06 -5.81
C ASN A 102 3.13 -4.17 -6.39
N LYS A 103 3.09 -4.02 -7.70
CA LYS A 103 2.09 -3.21 -8.41
C LYS A 103 0.66 -3.69 -8.15
N GLY A 104 0.44 -4.98 -8.02
CA GLY A 104 -0.88 -5.53 -7.69
C GLY A 104 -1.39 -5.06 -6.33
N ALA A 105 -0.53 -5.06 -5.30
CA ALA A 105 -0.86 -4.51 -3.98
C ALA A 105 -1.17 -3.01 -4.06
N CYS A 106 -0.40 -2.25 -4.87
CA CYS A 106 -0.65 -0.84 -5.11
C CYS A 106 -2.00 -0.59 -5.77
N ARG A 107 -2.37 -1.36 -6.81
CA ARG A 107 -3.67 -1.26 -7.49
C ARG A 107 -4.83 -1.57 -6.55
N MET A 108 -4.69 -2.61 -5.71
CA MET A 108 -5.71 -2.96 -4.73
C MET A 108 -5.93 -1.84 -3.71
N LEU A 109 -4.88 -1.24 -3.18
CA LEU A 109 -5.01 -0.12 -2.24
C LEU A 109 -5.59 1.11 -2.94
N LEU A 110 -5.14 1.41 -4.17
CA LEU A 110 -5.66 2.52 -4.97
C LEU A 110 -7.15 2.36 -5.26
N SER A 111 -7.61 1.15 -5.61
CA SER A 111 -9.04 0.90 -5.82
C SER A 111 -9.88 1.15 -4.56
N LYS A 112 -9.39 0.74 -3.39
CA LYS A 112 -10.04 1.03 -2.10
C LYS A 112 -10.10 2.52 -1.80
N LEU A 113 -9.04 3.26 -2.10
CA LEU A 113 -9.01 4.72 -1.96
C LEU A 113 -9.98 5.41 -2.91
N TYR A 114 -10.04 5.00 -4.18
CA TYR A 114 -11.01 5.52 -5.14
C TYR A 114 -12.46 5.26 -4.70
N MET A 115 -12.77 4.05 -4.22
CA MET A 115 -14.10 3.76 -3.65
C MET A 115 -14.42 4.68 -2.47
N SER A 116 -13.43 4.99 -1.65
CA SER A 116 -13.61 5.83 -0.45
C SER A 116 -13.90 7.29 -0.75
N ILE A 117 -13.56 7.77 -1.94
CA ILE A 117 -13.84 9.13 -2.42
C ILE A 117 -14.95 9.19 -3.48
N GLY A 118 -15.60 8.04 -3.78
CA GLY A 118 -16.72 7.95 -4.72
C GLY A 118 -16.33 7.81 -6.20
N GLU A 119 -15.05 7.64 -6.52
CA GLU A 119 -14.52 7.47 -7.88
C GLU A 119 -14.64 6.00 -8.35
N PHE A 120 -15.87 5.48 -8.40
CA PHE A 120 -16.12 4.05 -8.67
C PHE A 120 -15.66 3.59 -10.05
N GLY A 121 -15.71 4.46 -11.06
CA GLY A 121 -15.21 4.16 -12.40
C GLY A 121 -13.72 3.83 -12.39
N LYS A 122 -12.92 4.70 -11.78
CA LYS A 122 -11.47 4.48 -11.64
C LYS A 122 -11.14 3.28 -10.76
N ALA A 123 -11.92 3.05 -9.70
CA ALA A 123 -11.77 1.86 -8.88
C ALA A 123 -11.96 0.58 -9.69
N LYS A 124 -13.03 0.54 -10.51
CA LYS A 124 -13.32 -0.58 -11.39
C LYS A 124 -12.18 -0.85 -12.37
N GLU A 125 -11.64 0.18 -13.02
CA GLU A 125 -10.50 0.04 -13.95
C GLU A 125 -9.30 -0.64 -13.30
N GLN A 126 -8.94 -0.26 -12.06
CA GLN A 126 -7.83 -0.90 -11.33
C GLN A 126 -8.13 -2.37 -10.99
N LEU A 127 -9.37 -2.69 -10.63
CA LEU A 127 -9.80 -4.04 -10.31
C LEU A 127 -9.88 -4.92 -11.56
N ASP A 128 -10.38 -4.42 -12.69
CA ASP A 128 -10.42 -5.16 -13.96
C ASP A 128 -8.98 -5.54 -14.39
N ILE A 129 -8.01 -4.63 -14.25
CA ILE A 129 -6.60 -4.95 -14.55
C ILE A 129 -6.07 -6.05 -13.60
N LEU A 130 -6.43 -6.02 -12.33
CA LEU A 130 -6.02 -7.05 -11.37
C LEU A 130 -6.60 -8.43 -11.70
N ILE A 131 -7.86 -8.48 -12.10
CA ILE A 131 -8.57 -9.74 -12.40
C ILE A 131 -8.10 -10.31 -13.74
N ASP A 132 -8.05 -9.47 -14.78
CA ASP A 132 -7.87 -9.93 -16.15
C ASP A 132 -6.41 -10.00 -16.62
N LYS A 133 -5.52 -9.14 -16.06
CA LYS A 133 -4.20 -8.92 -16.63
C LYS A 133 -3.02 -9.21 -15.69
N SER A 134 -3.27 -9.32 -14.38
CA SER A 134 -2.19 -9.46 -13.41
C SER A 134 -1.76 -10.90 -13.11
N GLY A 135 -2.46 -11.89 -13.68
CA GLY A 135 -2.16 -13.31 -13.45
C GLY A 135 -2.55 -13.82 -12.06
N TYR A 136 -3.25 -13.02 -11.27
CA TYR A 136 -3.80 -13.47 -9.99
C TYR A 136 -5.04 -14.35 -10.22
N SER A 137 -5.15 -15.40 -9.41
CA SER A 137 -6.32 -16.28 -9.42
C SER A 137 -6.76 -16.60 -8.00
N LEU A 138 -8.04 -16.88 -7.83
CA LEU A 138 -8.53 -17.38 -6.56
C LEU A 138 -7.96 -18.78 -6.31
N MET A 139 -7.66 -19.09 -5.07
CA MET A 139 -7.24 -20.42 -4.67
C MET A 139 -8.38 -21.41 -4.88
N LYS A 140 -8.06 -22.54 -5.48
CA LYS A 140 -9.02 -23.63 -5.74
C LYS A 140 -9.10 -24.63 -4.58
N GLU A 141 -8.08 -24.64 -3.72
CA GLU A 141 -7.97 -25.56 -2.60
C GLU A 141 -8.65 -25.00 -1.35
N SER A 142 -9.06 -25.89 -0.46
CA SER A 142 -9.64 -25.49 0.83
C SER A 142 -8.58 -24.83 1.69
N PHE A 143 -8.99 -23.96 2.60
CA PHE A 143 -8.10 -23.24 3.52
C PHE A 143 -7.20 -24.21 4.32
N GLY A 144 -7.75 -25.32 4.82
CA GLY A 144 -6.98 -26.32 5.57
C GLY A 144 -5.89 -26.97 4.72
N THR A 145 -6.24 -27.45 3.53
CA THR A 145 -5.29 -28.10 2.60
C THR A 145 -4.12 -27.17 2.23
N PHE A 146 -4.41 -25.89 2.08
CA PHE A 146 -3.40 -24.88 1.77
C PHE A 146 -2.36 -24.74 2.89
N PHE A 147 -2.76 -24.76 4.15
CA PHE A 147 -1.85 -24.61 5.28
C PHE A 147 -1.17 -25.93 5.68
N GLU A 148 -1.78 -27.08 5.39
CA GLU A 148 -1.22 -28.41 5.67
C GLU A 148 -0.16 -28.84 4.64
N GLY A 149 -0.23 -28.34 3.41
CA GLY A 149 0.65 -28.67 2.29
C GLY A 149 2.04 -28.01 2.30
N GLY A 150 2.45 -27.48 3.32
CA GLY A 150 3.62 -26.72 3.89
C GLY A 150 4.94 -26.58 3.15
N GLU A 151 5.28 -27.22 2.04
CA GLU A 151 6.64 -27.07 1.48
C GLU A 151 6.78 -26.84 -0.03
N SER A 152 5.74 -26.88 -0.82
CA SER A 152 5.90 -26.78 -2.28
C SER A 152 4.92 -25.85 -3.02
N VAL A 153 4.11 -25.12 -2.30
CA VAL A 153 3.16 -24.20 -2.96
C VAL A 153 3.86 -22.85 -3.15
N SER A 154 4.22 -22.55 -4.38
CA SER A 154 4.47 -21.18 -4.81
C SER A 154 3.27 -20.34 -4.39
N TRP A 155 3.41 -19.61 -3.30
CA TRP A 155 2.36 -18.77 -2.70
C TRP A 155 1.81 -17.80 -3.76
N PRO A 156 0.62 -18.01 -4.31
CA PRO A 156 0.02 -16.98 -5.11
C PRO A 156 -0.27 -15.81 -4.17
N ILE A 157 0.34 -14.69 -4.45
CA ILE A 157 0.32 -13.45 -3.65
C ILE A 157 -1.08 -12.93 -3.37
N THR A 158 -2.07 -13.42 -4.07
CA THR A 158 -3.49 -13.18 -3.84
C THR A 158 -3.93 -13.49 -2.41
N CYS A 159 -3.31 -14.45 -1.74
CA CYS A 159 -3.68 -14.82 -0.37
C CYS A 159 -3.31 -13.74 0.65
N LEU A 160 -2.22 -13.02 0.46
CA LEU A 160 -1.80 -11.94 1.37
C LEU A 160 -2.71 -10.71 1.32
N LEU A 161 -3.45 -10.53 0.24
CA LEU A 161 -4.40 -9.43 0.12
C LEU A 161 -5.78 -9.75 0.72
N TYR A 162 -6.12 -11.03 0.87
CA TYR A 162 -7.47 -11.44 1.22
C TYR A 162 -7.62 -12.10 2.59
N THR A 163 -6.58 -12.76 3.08
CA THR A 163 -6.66 -13.50 4.33
C THR A 163 -5.41 -13.28 5.16
N SER A 164 -5.31 -12.13 5.79
CA SER A 164 -4.66 -12.09 7.08
C SER A 164 -5.78 -12.28 8.11
N PRO A 165 -6.06 -13.50 8.58
CA PRO A 165 -6.87 -13.65 9.76
C PRO A 165 -6.18 -12.84 10.86
N SER A 166 -6.94 -11.95 11.48
CA SER A 166 -6.45 -11.25 12.65
C SER A 166 -5.99 -12.33 13.67
N PRO A 167 -4.84 -12.15 14.35
CA PRO A 167 -4.45 -13.04 15.45
C PRO A 167 -5.49 -13.13 16.58
N ARG A 168 -6.61 -12.40 16.46
CA ARG A 168 -7.76 -12.43 17.39
C ARG A 168 -8.83 -13.43 16.99
N ASP A 169 -8.73 -14.03 15.81
CA ASP A 169 -9.72 -14.98 15.29
C ASP A 169 -9.22 -16.45 15.41
N ALA A 170 -8.08 -16.63 16.08
CA ALA A 170 -7.51 -17.94 16.42
C ALA A 170 -7.79 -18.29 17.88
#